data_90ea3e98658f638c966298d518f2a7dd
#
_entry.id   90ea3e98658f638c966298d518f2a7dd
#
_cell.length_a   1.000
_cell.length_b   1.000
_cell.length_c   1.000
_cell.angle_alpha   90.00
_cell.angle_beta   90.00
_cell.angle_gamma   90.00
#
_symmetry.space_group_name_H-M   'P 1'
#
loop_
_entity.id
_entity.type
_entity.pdbx_description
1 polymer ?
#
loop_
_entity_poly.entity_id
_entity_poly.type
_entity_poly.pdbx_seq_one_letter_code
_entity_poly.pdbx_strand_id
1 'polypeptide(L)'
;MQEMHPENWITLYFGLIFVIACAQMVVVYALSNASNPGPGLGLYAVYFMATLLGLIAFALQYSASAPMRIDISSAAAILYSYLLFTAAGQRAQIKTGRIVLGIICLIACICVFFLEPRNIFGLQVAVAAFFFASAGLLCGWRSWKKSNVGDGITAAALIIVVSMLAVLYLWQTHDDYFQTQTVAFGLYSS
;
A
#
# COMPACT_ATOMS: atom_id res chain seq x y z
N MET A 1 -7.72 -33.67 13.68
CA MET A 1 -7.47 -32.38 13.02
C MET A 1 -7.67 -31.33 14.10
N GLN A 2 -6.59 -30.67 14.55
CA GLN A 2 -6.74 -29.52 15.45
C GLN A 2 -7.40 -28.41 14.65
N GLU A 3 -8.57 -27.98 15.09
CA GLU A 3 -9.20 -26.77 14.55
C GLU A 3 -8.23 -25.62 14.80
N MET A 4 -7.69 -25.06 13.72
CA MET A 4 -6.79 -23.92 13.81
C MET A 4 -7.60 -22.74 14.33
N HIS A 5 -7.25 -22.25 15.51
CA HIS A 5 -7.86 -21.05 16.10
C HIS A 5 -7.79 -19.88 15.07
N PRO A 6 -8.85 -19.06 14.94
CA PRO A 6 -8.89 -17.95 13.97
C PRO A 6 -7.70 -16.98 14.12
N GLU A 7 -7.17 -16.84 15.33
CA GLU A 7 -5.95 -16.02 15.60
C GLU A 7 -4.69 -16.55 14.90
N ASN A 8 -4.57 -17.86 14.70
CA ASN A 8 -3.42 -18.45 14.03
C ASN A 8 -3.40 -18.14 12.54
N TRP A 9 -4.57 -18.02 11.90
CA TRP A 9 -4.68 -17.65 10.49
C TRP A 9 -4.23 -16.23 10.24
N ILE A 10 -4.62 -15.29 11.09
CA ILE A 10 -4.22 -13.88 10.99
C ILE A 10 -2.70 -13.76 11.11
N THR A 11 -2.11 -14.43 12.12
CA THR A 11 -0.65 -14.42 12.32
C THR A 11 0.10 -15.02 11.13
N LEU A 12 -0.39 -16.12 10.59
CA LEU A 12 0.21 -16.78 9.42
C LEU A 12 0.10 -15.91 8.16
N TYR A 13 -1.04 -15.26 7.97
CA TYR A 13 -1.28 -14.33 6.86
C TYR A 13 -0.31 -13.14 6.91
N PHE A 14 -0.18 -12.48 8.09
CA PHE A 14 0.77 -11.39 8.27
C PHE A 14 2.22 -11.84 8.08
N GLY A 15 2.58 -13.01 8.61
CA GLY A 15 3.92 -13.57 8.42
C GLY A 15 4.25 -13.80 6.95
N LEU A 16 3.30 -14.33 6.18
CA LEU A 16 3.47 -14.56 4.75
C LEU A 16 3.64 -13.23 3.98
N ILE A 17 2.78 -12.26 4.23
CA ILE A 17 2.88 -10.93 3.59
C ILE A 17 4.21 -10.27 3.94
N PHE A 18 4.64 -10.34 5.20
CA PHE A 18 5.90 -9.77 5.64
C PHE A 18 7.10 -10.40 4.91
N VAL A 19 7.12 -11.74 4.77
CA VAL A 19 8.18 -12.43 4.02
C VAL A 19 8.17 -12.03 2.55
N ILE A 20 7.00 -11.95 1.91
CA ILE A 20 6.87 -11.52 0.51
C ILE A 20 7.40 -10.08 0.35
N ALA A 21 6.98 -9.15 1.22
CA ALA A 21 7.42 -7.76 1.17
C ALA A 21 8.94 -7.62 1.40
N CYS A 22 9.53 -8.41 2.32
CA CYS A 22 10.98 -8.48 2.51
C CYS A 22 11.70 -8.97 1.24
N ALA A 23 11.20 -10.04 0.62
CA ALA A 23 11.79 -10.59 -0.60
C ALA A 23 11.74 -9.56 -1.75
N GLN A 24 10.60 -8.88 -1.93
CA GLN A 24 10.45 -7.82 -2.93
C GLN A 24 11.39 -6.65 -2.66
N MET A 25 11.54 -6.23 -1.40
CA MET A 25 12.47 -5.16 -1.02
C MET A 25 13.91 -5.53 -1.37
N VAL A 26 14.34 -6.76 -1.05
CA VAL A 26 15.71 -7.24 -1.37
C VAL A 26 15.95 -7.22 -2.87
N VAL A 27 15.01 -7.74 -3.68
CA VAL A 27 15.11 -7.77 -5.14
C VAL A 27 15.21 -6.34 -5.70
N VAL A 28 14.31 -5.44 -5.27
CA VAL A 28 14.30 -4.06 -5.77
C VAL A 28 15.55 -3.31 -5.33
N TYR A 29 16.02 -3.53 -4.09
CA TYR A 29 17.28 -2.95 -3.60
C TYR A 29 18.47 -3.43 -4.43
N ALA A 30 18.60 -4.72 -4.69
CA ALA A 30 19.65 -5.29 -5.52
C ALA A 30 19.62 -4.69 -6.95
N LEU A 31 18.44 -4.57 -7.55
CA LEU A 31 18.26 -3.95 -8.87
C LEU A 31 18.57 -2.44 -8.85
N SER A 32 18.31 -1.74 -7.76
CA SER A 32 18.61 -0.31 -7.65
C SER A 32 20.13 -0.02 -7.54
N ASN A 33 20.90 -0.99 -7.07
CA ASN A 33 22.36 -0.94 -6.98
C ASN A 33 23.08 -1.48 -8.22
N ALA A 34 22.34 -1.91 -9.25
CA ALA A 34 22.93 -2.31 -10.52
C ALA A 34 23.62 -1.13 -11.21
N SER A 35 24.61 -1.40 -12.07
CA SER A 35 25.41 -0.40 -12.78
C SER A 35 24.60 0.61 -13.61
N ASN A 36 23.38 0.25 -14.02
CA ASN A 36 22.44 1.12 -14.74
C ASN A 36 21.02 0.95 -14.19
N PRO A 37 20.70 1.50 -13.01
CA PRO A 37 19.39 1.33 -12.43
C PRO A 37 18.32 2.04 -13.26
N GLY A 38 17.22 1.36 -13.51
CA GLY A 38 16.07 1.95 -14.19
C GLY A 38 15.48 3.12 -13.38
N PRO A 39 14.94 4.16 -14.02
CA PRO A 39 14.37 5.32 -13.34
C PRO A 39 13.21 4.88 -12.40
N GLY A 40 13.22 5.39 -11.17
CA GLY A 40 12.18 5.11 -10.17
C GLY A 40 12.45 3.91 -9.27
N LEU A 41 13.43 3.06 -9.57
CA LEU A 41 13.74 1.86 -8.76
C LEU A 41 14.05 2.19 -7.29
N GLY A 42 14.78 3.27 -7.03
CA GLY A 42 15.06 3.70 -5.66
C GLY A 42 13.80 4.08 -4.88
N LEU A 43 12.81 4.71 -5.54
CA LEU A 43 11.52 5.01 -4.91
C LEU A 43 10.66 3.75 -4.68
N TYR A 44 10.75 2.74 -5.55
CA TYR A 44 10.13 1.43 -5.27
C TYR A 44 10.75 0.78 -4.02
N ALA A 45 12.06 0.86 -3.85
CA ALA A 45 12.71 0.36 -2.62
C ALA A 45 12.20 1.09 -1.37
N VAL A 46 12.07 2.43 -1.43
CA VAL A 46 11.49 3.23 -0.33
C VAL A 46 10.02 2.86 -0.09
N TYR A 47 9.24 2.61 -1.13
CA TYR A 47 7.87 2.12 -1.01
C TYR A 47 7.80 0.79 -0.22
N PHE A 48 8.61 -0.21 -0.59
CA PHE A 48 8.63 -1.49 0.13
C PHE A 48 9.12 -1.36 1.57
N MET A 49 10.11 -0.50 1.83
CA MET A 49 10.52 -0.20 3.21
C MET A 49 9.38 0.44 4.03
N ALA A 50 8.68 1.42 3.46
CA ALA A 50 7.55 2.07 4.11
C ALA A 50 6.41 1.08 4.37
N THR A 51 6.15 0.16 3.42
CA THR A 51 5.15 -0.90 3.57
C THR A 51 5.51 -1.84 4.72
N LEU A 52 6.78 -2.28 4.82
CA LEU A 52 7.25 -3.11 5.94
C LEU A 52 7.10 -2.42 7.29
N LEU A 53 7.47 -1.14 7.38
CA LEU A 53 7.28 -0.35 8.59
C LEU A 53 5.80 -0.21 8.95
N GLY A 54 4.93 -0.03 7.95
CA GLY A 54 3.48 0.01 8.13
C GLY A 54 2.93 -1.33 8.65
N LEU A 55 3.40 -2.46 8.13
CA LEU A 55 3.03 -3.79 8.61
C LEU A 55 3.48 -4.02 10.06
N ILE A 56 4.70 -3.61 10.42
CA ILE A 56 5.19 -3.69 11.79
C ILE A 56 4.34 -2.82 12.72
N ALA A 57 4.05 -1.58 12.31
CA ALA A 57 3.20 -0.69 13.10
C ALA A 57 1.80 -1.28 13.32
N PHE A 58 1.21 -1.87 12.28
CA PHE A 58 -0.08 -2.54 12.38
C PHE A 58 -0.03 -3.74 13.33
N ALA A 59 1.00 -4.61 13.22
CA ALA A 59 1.17 -5.76 14.09
C ALA A 59 1.33 -5.34 15.57
N LEU A 60 2.08 -4.26 15.83
CA LEU A 60 2.25 -3.70 17.17
C LEU A 60 0.93 -3.13 17.71
N GLN A 61 0.15 -2.43 16.89
CA GLN A 61 -1.17 -1.92 17.28
C GLN A 61 -2.13 -3.07 17.62
N TYR A 62 -2.10 -4.16 16.84
CA TYR A 62 -2.94 -5.33 17.07
C TYR A 62 -2.55 -6.10 18.35
N SER A 63 -1.26 -6.18 18.67
CA SER A 63 -0.75 -6.89 19.84
C SER A 63 -0.81 -6.08 21.15
N ALA A 64 -1.06 -4.76 21.07
CA ALA A 64 -1.12 -3.90 22.24
C ALA A 64 -2.38 -4.19 23.07
N SER A 65 -2.22 -4.43 24.34
CA SER A 65 -3.32 -4.67 25.30
C SER A 65 -4.18 -3.42 25.57
N ALA A 66 -3.72 -2.24 25.16
CA ALA A 66 -4.47 -0.99 25.21
C ALA A 66 -4.63 -0.43 23.79
N PRO A 67 -5.84 -0.01 23.37
CA PRO A 67 -6.04 0.56 22.05
C PRO A 67 -5.19 1.83 21.92
N MET A 68 -4.21 1.81 21.02
CA MET A 68 -3.51 3.02 20.66
C MET A 68 -4.51 4.00 20.04
N ARG A 69 -4.61 5.20 20.60
CA ARG A 69 -5.49 6.28 20.08
C ARG A 69 -5.02 6.79 18.71
N ILE A 70 -3.82 6.43 18.28
CA ILE A 70 -3.18 6.94 17.07
C ILE A 70 -3.08 5.80 16.08
N ASP A 71 -3.80 5.90 14.99
CA ASP A 71 -3.74 4.92 13.89
C ASP A 71 -2.58 5.24 12.93
N ILE A 72 -1.37 4.86 13.37
CA ILE A 72 -0.13 5.03 12.58
C ILE A 72 -0.19 4.18 11.32
N SER A 73 -0.85 3.03 11.38
CA SER A 73 -0.91 2.10 10.26
C SER A 73 -1.68 2.70 9.07
N SER A 74 -2.80 3.37 9.33
CA SER A 74 -3.58 4.04 8.30
C SER A 74 -2.83 5.22 7.67
N ALA A 75 -2.12 6.01 8.48
CA ALA A 75 -1.27 7.08 7.96
C ALA A 75 -0.12 6.51 7.09
N ALA A 76 0.48 5.40 7.51
CA ALA A 76 1.50 4.70 6.73
C ALA A 76 0.93 4.19 5.41
N ALA A 77 -0.29 3.62 5.39
CA ALA A 77 -0.96 3.16 4.18
C ALA A 77 -1.15 4.26 3.14
N ILE A 78 -1.57 5.45 3.58
CA ILE A 78 -1.69 6.63 2.73
C ILE A 78 -0.32 7.03 2.18
N LEU A 79 0.70 7.08 3.04
CA LEU A 79 2.05 7.50 2.65
C LEU A 79 2.66 6.58 1.60
N TYR A 80 2.65 5.27 1.81
CA TYR A 80 3.28 4.38 0.84
C TYR A 80 2.49 4.25 -0.47
N SER A 81 1.17 4.44 -0.47
CA SER A 81 0.42 4.53 -1.73
C SER A 81 0.87 5.73 -2.58
N TYR A 82 1.14 6.89 -1.94
CA TYR A 82 1.76 8.04 -2.60
C TYR A 82 3.19 7.77 -3.06
N LEU A 83 4.00 7.04 -2.29
CA LEU A 83 5.36 6.64 -2.70
C LEU A 83 5.34 5.78 -3.95
N LEU A 84 4.40 4.83 -4.05
CA LEU A 84 4.22 4.01 -5.25
C LEU A 84 3.84 4.86 -6.47
N PHE A 85 2.89 5.79 -6.29
CA PHE A 85 2.53 6.75 -7.35
C PHE A 85 3.74 7.57 -7.82
N THR A 86 4.55 8.09 -6.90
CA THR A 86 5.74 8.87 -7.24
C THR A 86 6.80 8.03 -7.94
N ALA A 87 6.98 6.75 -7.53
CA ALA A 87 7.86 5.80 -8.18
C ALA A 87 7.42 5.52 -9.63
N ALA A 88 6.14 5.22 -9.84
CA ALA A 88 5.54 5.02 -11.16
C ALA A 88 5.69 6.27 -12.04
N GLY A 89 5.42 7.46 -11.46
CA GLY A 89 5.57 8.74 -12.16
C GLY A 89 7.03 9.04 -12.53
N GLN A 90 8.01 8.72 -11.66
CA GLN A 90 9.43 8.88 -12.00
C GLN A 90 9.83 7.92 -13.12
N ARG A 91 9.34 6.68 -13.07
CA ARG A 91 9.55 5.69 -14.13
C ARG A 91 8.91 6.12 -15.45
N ALA A 92 7.75 6.77 -15.41
CA ALA A 92 7.07 7.33 -16.58
C ALA A 92 7.66 8.69 -17.05
N GLN A 93 8.63 9.25 -16.30
CA GLN A 93 9.24 10.57 -16.52
C GLN A 93 8.24 11.74 -16.43
N ILE A 94 7.14 11.55 -15.70
CA ILE A 94 6.14 12.59 -15.45
C ILE A 94 6.46 13.23 -14.09
N LYS A 95 6.74 14.54 -14.10
CA LYS A 95 7.09 15.31 -12.88
C LYS A 95 5.93 16.19 -12.37
N THR A 96 4.95 16.46 -13.25
CA THR A 96 3.87 17.41 -12.98
C THR A 96 2.95 16.92 -11.86
N GLY A 97 2.59 17.81 -10.96
CA GLY A 97 1.59 17.54 -9.91
C GLY A 97 2.09 16.81 -8.66
N ARG A 98 3.31 16.28 -8.63
CA ARG A 98 3.82 15.50 -7.48
C ARG A 98 3.79 16.30 -6.17
N ILE A 99 4.19 17.57 -6.20
CA ILE A 99 4.23 18.40 -4.99
C ILE A 99 2.81 18.64 -4.46
N VAL A 100 1.86 18.97 -5.35
CA VAL A 100 0.47 19.20 -4.96
C VAL A 100 -0.15 17.93 -4.38
N LEU A 101 0.05 16.78 -5.03
CA LEU A 101 -0.42 15.50 -4.54
C LEU A 101 0.29 15.08 -3.25
N GLY A 102 1.56 15.45 -3.06
CA GLY A 102 2.28 15.26 -1.81
C GLY A 102 1.68 16.06 -0.65
N ILE A 103 1.27 17.30 -0.92
CA ILE A 103 0.58 18.13 0.09
C ILE A 103 -0.78 17.50 0.45
N ILE A 104 -1.54 17.04 -0.54
CA ILE A 104 -2.82 16.34 -0.32
C ILE A 104 -2.60 15.08 0.52
N CYS A 105 -1.57 14.29 0.20
CA CYS A 105 -1.19 13.11 0.97
C CYS A 105 -0.86 13.47 2.43
N LEU A 106 -0.07 14.53 2.65
CA LEU A 106 0.28 14.99 3.98
C LEU A 106 -0.95 15.43 4.78
N ILE A 107 -1.85 16.19 4.15
CA ILE A 107 -3.12 16.59 4.78
C ILE A 107 -3.94 15.34 5.15
N ALA A 108 -4.06 14.36 4.24
CA ALA A 108 -4.78 13.14 4.51
C ALA A 108 -4.16 12.36 5.70
N CYS A 109 -2.83 12.25 5.77
CA CYS A 109 -2.14 11.65 6.91
C CYS A 109 -2.44 12.38 8.24
N ILE A 110 -2.49 13.71 8.22
CA ILE A 110 -2.84 14.51 9.41
C ILE A 110 -4.29 14.27 9.79
N CYS A 111 -5.22 14.23 8.84
CA CYS A 111 -6.64 14.00 9.09
C CYS A 111 -6.90 12.66 9.80
N VAL A 112 -6.10 11.62 9.55
CA VAL A 112 -6.22 10.31 10.24
C VAL A 112 -6.22 10.48 11.77
N PHE A 113 -5.45 11.42 12.31
CA PHE A 113 -5.34 11.60 13.77
C PHE A 113 -6.56 12.30 14.42
N PHE A 114 -7.44 12.86 13.60
CA PHE A 114 -8.61 13.63 14.08
C PHE A 114 -9.95 12.96 13.75
N LEU A 115 -9.95 11.91 12.92
CA LEU A 115 -11.16 11.24 12.47
C LEU A 115 -11.52 10.06 13.38
N GLU A 116 -12.80 9.68 13.34
CA GLU A 116 -13.28 8.44 13.95
C GLU A 116 -12.83 7.23 13.15
N PRO A 117 -12.64 6.04 13.78
CA PRO A 117 -12.10 4.83 13.11
C PRO A 117 -12.78 4.48 11.79
N ARG A 118 -14.10 4.57 11.73
CA ARG A 118 -14.87 4.30 10.50
C ARG A 118 -14.52 5.27 9.36
N ASN A 119 -14.35 6.54 9.69
CA ASN A 119 -14.01 7.58 8.72
C ASN A 119 -12.54 7.50 8.30
N ILE A 120 -11.66 7.04 9.20
CA ILE A 120 -10.25 6.77 8.90
C ILE A 120 -10.15 5.72 7.81
N PHE A 121 -10.85 4.59 7.93
CA PHE A 121 -10.83 3.54 6.92
C PHE A 121 -11.33 4.05 5.56
N GLY A 122 -12.42 4.80 5.54
CA GLY A 122 -12.95 5.41 4.31
C GLY A 122 -11.94 6.34 3.64
N LEU A 123 -11.29 7.22 4.43
CA LEU A 123 -10.25 8.12 3.93
C LEU A 123 -9.05 7.36 3.39
N GLN A 124 -8.56 6.38 4.15
CA GLN A 124 -7.43 5.53 3.78
C GLN A 124 -7.67 4.82 2.44
N VAL A 125 -8.82 4.14 2.31
CA VAL A 125 -9.18 3.40 1.09
C VAL A 125 -9.33 4.35 -0.09
N ALA A 126 -10.02 5.48 0.07
CA ALA A 126 -10.21 6.44 -1.01
C ALA A 126 -8.88 7.02 -1.51
N VAL A 127 -7.99 7.43 -0.62
CA VAL A 127 -6.70 8.02 -0.97
C VAL A 127 -5.76 6.97 -1.56
N ALA A 128 -5.70 5.77 -0.97
CA ALA A 128 -4.87 4.67 -1.48
C ALA A 128 -5.36 4.22 -2.87
N ALA A 129 -6.67 4.04 -3.05
CA ALA A 129 -7.24 3.68 -4.35
C ALA A 129 -6.94 4.73 -5.43
N PHE A 130 -7.02 6.03 -5.08
CA PHE A 130 -6.66 7.12 -5.99
C PHE A 130 -5.19 7.04 -6.43
N PHE A 131 -4.26 6.85 -5.50
CA PHE A 131 -2.83 6.77 -5.83
C PHE A 131 -2.48 5.48 -6.58
N PHE A 132 -3.05 4.33 -6.20
CA PHE A 132 -2.83 3.07 -6.89
C PHE A 132 -3.43 3.08 -8.30
N ALA A 133 -4.64 3.61 -8.49
CA ALA A 133 -5.22 3.79 -9.82
C ALA A 133 -4.37 4.71 -10.69
N SER A 134 -3.91 5.83 -10.13
CA SER A 134 -3.03 6.76 -10.83
C SER A 134 -1.69 6.11 -11.21
N ALA A 135 -1.08 5.34 -10.32
CA ALA A 135 0.13 4.57 -10.61
C ALA A 135 -0.11 3.51 -11.69
N GLY A 136 -1.22 2.79 -11.62
CA GLY A 136 -1.63 1.80 -12.60
C GLY A 136 -1.81 2.42 -14.00
N LEU A 137 -2.46 3.58 -14.09
CA LEU A 137 -2.62 4.32 -15.35
C LEU A 137 -1.27 4.76 -15.93
N LEU A 138 -0.35 5.25 -15.09
CA LEU A 138 1.01 5.62 -15.52
C LEU A 138 1.81 4.42 -16.04
N CYS A 139 1.75 3.29 -15.35
CA CYS A 139 2.38 2.05 -15.78
C CYS A 139 1.75 1.51 -17.07
N GLY A 140 0.43 1.50 -17.18
CA GLY A 140 -0.30 1.07 -18.37
C GLY A 140 0.01 1.95 -19.60
N TRP A 141 -0.01 3.27 -19.43
CA TRP A 141 0.37 4.20 -20.48
C TRP A 141 1.82 3.98 -20.95
N ARG A 142 2.73 3.76 -20.02
CA ARG A 142 4.12 3.47 -20.36
C ARG A 142 4.28 2.12 -21.04
N SER A 143 3.58 1.07 -20.57
CA SER A 143 3.56 -0.24 -21.19
C SER A 143 3.14 -0.15 -22.66
N TRP A 144 2.07 0.59 -22.93
CA TRP A 144 1.60 0.82 -24.30
C TRP A 144 2.65 1.54 -25.14
N LYS A 145 3.20 2.65 -24.62
CA LYS A 145 4.14 3.49 -25.40
C LYS A 145 5.49 2.83 -25.67
N LYS A 146 5.96 1.96 -24.74
CA LYS A 146 7.31 1.35 -24.79
C LYS A 146 7.29 -0.17 -24.96
N SER A 147 6.12 -0.77 -25.15
CA SER A 147 5.92 -2.23 -25.25
C SER A 147 6.59 -2.99 -24.09
N ASN A 148 6.54 -2.44 -22.88
CA ASN A 148 7.16 -3.04 -21.69
C ASN A 148 6.14 -3.91 -20.95
N VAL A 149 6.30 -5.24 -21.06
CA VAL A 149 5.42 -6.23 -20.43
C VAL A 149 5.38 -6.08 -18.90
N GLY A 150 6.51 -5.77 -18.26
CA GLY A 150 6.58 -5.62 -16.81
C GLY A 150 5.72 -4.46 -16.30
N ASP A 151 5.71 -3.32 -17.00
CA ASP A 151 4.86 -2.20 -16.65
C ASP A 151 3.37 -2.55 -16.86
N GLY A 152 3.05 -3.38 -17.88
CA GLY A 152 1.70 -3.89 -18.12
C GLY A 152 1.19 -4.80 -17.00
N ILE A 153 2.02 -5.73 -16.54
CA ILE A 153 1.70 -6.61 -15.41
C ILE A 153 1.47 -5.78 -14.14
N THR A 154 2.34 -4.80 -13.86
CA THR A 154 2.19 -3.91 -12.71
C THR A 154 0.87 -3.12 -12.80
N ALA A 155 0.52 -2.60 -13.97
CA ALA A 155 -0.75 -1.90 -14.18
C ALA A 155 -1.96 -2.81 -13.90
N ALA A 156 -1.94 -4.04 -14.42
CA ALA A 156 -3.00 -5.03 -14.19
C ALA A 156 -3.14 -5.38 -12.70
N ALA A 157 -2.02 -5.63 -12.01
CA ALA A 157 -2.01 -5.91 -10.58
C ALA A 157 -2.61 -4.74 -9.77
N LEU A 158 -2.23 -3.50 -10.06
CA LEU A 158 -2.77 -2.32 -9.37
C LEU A 158 -4.27 -2.12 -9.62
N ILE A 159 -4.77 -2.42 -10.82
CA ILE A 159 -6.21 -2.37 -11.11
C ILE A 159 -6.95 -3.42 -10.27
N ILE A 160 -6.41 -4.64 -10.16
CA ILE A 160 -6.98 -5.70 -9.31
C ILE A 160 -7.03 -5.23 -7.85
N VAL A 161 -5.92 -4.68 -7.32
CA VAL A 161 -5.86 -4.17 -5.94
C VAL A 161 -6.91 -3.09 -5.70
N VAL A 162 -7.03 -2.11 -6.61
CA VAL A 162 -8.04 -1.04 -6.51
C VAL A 162 -9.46 -1.62 -6.52
N SER A 163 -9.73 -2.60 -7.40
CA SER A 163 -11.04 -3.26 -7.46
C SER A 163 -11.36 -4.01 -6.17
N MET A 164 -10.38 -4.70 -5.59
CA MET A 164 -10.54 -5.40 -4.31
C MET A 164 -10.77 -4.41 -3.16
N LEU A 165 -10.04 -3.30 -3.11
CA LEU A 165 -10.25 -2.24 -2.12
C LEU A 165 -11.66 -1.63 -2.22
N ALA A 166 -12.16 -1.42 -3.44
CA ALA A 166 -13.52 -0.94 -3.65
C ALA A 166 -14.56 -1.94 -3.14
N VAL A 167 -14.38 -3.25 -3.42
CA VAL A 167 -15.26 -4.31 -2.92
C VAL A 167 -15.22 -4.35 -1.39
N LEU A 168 -14.03 -4.30 -0.77
CA LEU A 168 -13.89 -4.29 0.68
C LEU A 168 -14.58 -3.08 1.32
N TYR A 169 -14.44 -1.90 0.71
CA TYR A 169 -15.11 -0.70 1.19
C TYR A 169 -16.64 -0.82 1.15
N LEU A 170 -17.18 -1.41 0.07
CA LEU A 170 -18.62 -1.62 -0.08
C LEU A 170 -19.15 -2.73 0.85
N TRP A 171 -18.31 -3.71 1.15
CA TRP A 171 -18.69 -4.84 2.01
C TRP A 171 -18.44 -4.57 3.50
N GLN A 172 -17.91 -3.44 3.85
CA GLN A 172 -17.67 -3.06 5.24
C GLN A 172 -18.97 -3.03 6.03
N THR A 173 -19.26 -4.12 6.73
CA THR A 173 -20.33 -4.19 7.71
C THR A 173 -19.86 -3.65 9.05
N HIS A 174 -20.78 -3.21 9.90
CA HIS A 174 -20.49 -2.43 11.10
C HIS A 174 -19.65 -3.18 12.17
N ASP A 175 -19.69 -4.52 12.14
CA ASP A 175 -19.11 -5.38 13.19
C ASP A 175 -17.71 -5.94 12.83
N ASP A 176 -17.27 -5.87 11.57
CA ASP A 176 -16.03 -6.50 11.09
C ASP A 176 -14.93 -5.51 10.70
N TYR A 177 -14.94 -4.30 11.27
CA TYR A 177 -13.95 -3.26 10.93
C TYR A 177 -12.51 -3.77 10.98
N PHE A 178 -12.18 -4.56 11.99
CA PHE A 178 -10.82 -5.06 12.20
C PHE A 178 -10.41 -6.10 11.15
N GLN A 179 -11.30 -7.01 10.78
CA GLN A 179 -11.03 -8.03 9.76
C GLN A 179 -10.87 -7.37 8.38
N THR A 180 -11.75 -6.42 8.06
CA THR A 180 -11.70 -5.68 6.79
C THR A 180 -10.42 -4.86 6.68
N GLN A 181 -9.98 -4.22 7.76
CA GLN A 181 -8.72 -3.47 7.79
C GLN A 181 -7.51 -4.38 7.61
N THR A 182 -7.52 -5.58 8.21
CA THR A 182 -6.46 -6.58 8.07
C THR A 182 -6.30 -7.03 6.61
N VAL A 183 -7.40 -7.33 5.93
CA VAL A 183 -7.39 -7.72 4.52
C VAL A 183 -6.95 -6.57 3.62
N ALA A 184 -7.45 -5.36 3.87
CA ALA A 184 -7.04 -4.17 3.14
C ALA A 184 -5.53 -3.93 3.26
N PHE A 185 -4.96 -4.09 4.46
CA PHE A 185 -3.52 -3.93 4.68
C PHE A 185 -2.69 -4.94 3.89
N GLY A 186 -3.16 -6.18 3.78
CA GLY A 186 -2.55 -7.18 2.92
C GLY A 186 -2.55 -6.79 1.44
N LEU A 187 -3.64 -6.20 0.97
CA LEU A 187 -3.73 -5.72 -0.42
C LEU A 187 -2.81 -4.52 -0.71
N TYR A 188 -2.57 -3.65 0.28
CA TYR A 188 -1.64 -2.52 0.10
C TYR A 188 -0.18 -2.98 -0.01
N SER A 189 0.15 -4.13 0.58
CA SER A 189 1.52 -4.65 0.66
C SER A 189 1.87 -5.66 -0.44
N SER A 190 0.90 -6.16 -1.18
CA SER A 190 1.08 -7.10 -2.31
C SER A 190 1.39 -6.38 -3.61
#